data_eef996b87ec5a9a86182a9e263a3e663
#
_entry.id   eef996b87ec5a9a86182a9e263a3e663
#
_cell.length_a   1.000
_cell.length_b   1.000
_cell.length_c   1.000
_cell.angle_alpha   90.00
_cell.angle_beta   90.00
_cell.angle_gamma   90.00
#
_symmetry.space_group_name_H-M   'P 1'
#
loop_
_entity.id
_entity.type
_entity.pdbx_description
1 polymer ?
#
loop_
_entity_poly.entity_id
_entity_poly.type
_entity_poly.pdbx_seq_one_letter_code
_entity_poly.pdbx_strand_id
1 'polypeptide(L)'
;QYPQHSCCTSGSSFCDAYRWLDKQDKFDYKSKISVIDQWWDRADYSQLWAMLIQRKFEEMKKEHGLKDEDIRIIYSAHSLPESYCLEKGDKYNEEIQGSVNRIEKVLQETGMRHEGALAWQSKVGPQRTKWLTPSTPHVIAETKQKAILMVPIAFTTDHIETLDEIDIEFRGYADEVVNHFARVDCFNMEEKFI
;
A
#
# COMPACT_ATOMS: atom_id res chain seq x y z
N GLN A 1 -4.82 11.97 -3.35
CA GLN A 1 -5.11 11.01 -4.44
C GLN A 1 -4.77 9.58 -4.01
N TYR A 2 -5.46 9.07 -3.00
CA TYR A 2 -5.25 7.71 -2.52
C TYR A 2 -6.30 6.79 -3.15
N PRO A 3 -5.91 5.60 -3.63
CA PRO A 3 -6.87 4.62 -4.15
C PRO A 3 -7.86 4.16 -3.08
N GLN A 4 -7.37 3.96 -1.87
CA GLN A 4 -8.13 3.58 -0.68
C GLN A 4 -8.36 4.81 0.20
N HIS A 5 -9.52 4.88 0.83
CA HIS A 5 -9.92 6.06 1.58
C HIS A 5 -10.12 5.78 3.08
N SER A 6 -9.47 6.56 3.93
CA SER A 6 -9.76 6.59 5.36
C SER A 6 -10.65 7.79 5.71
N CYS A 7 -11.88 7.53 6.13
CA CYS A 7 -12.81 8.56 6.55
C CYS A 7 -12.36 9.25 7.85
N CYS A 8 -11.61 8.54 8.70
CA CYS A 8 -11.11 9.07 9.97
C CYS A 8 -9.86 9.95 9.84
N THR A 9 -9.16 9.92 8.70
CA THR A 9 -7.95 10.72 8.44
C THR A 9 -8.18 11.73 7.31
N SER A 10 -7.94 11.36 6.05
CA SER A 10 -8.11 12.25 4.91
C SER A 10 -9.55 12.73 4.74
N GLY A 11 -10.54 11.88 4.97
CA GLY A 11 -11.95 12.25 4.92
C GLY A 11 -12.33 13.29 5.96
N SER A 12 -11.88 13.16 7.20
CA SER A 12 -12.15 14.16 8.25
C SER A 12 -11.49 15.51 7.91
N SER A 13 -10.25 15.51 7.43
CA SER A 13 -9.57 16.73 6.99
C SER A 13 -10.30 17.42 5.84
N PHE A 14 -10.84 16.64 4.91
CA PHE A 14 -11.66 17.15 3.81
C PHE A 14 -12.96 17.80 4.32
N CYS A 15 -13.65 17.14 5.25
CA CYS A 15 -14.85 17.68 5.89
C CYS A 15 -14.56 18.99 6.64
N ASP A 16 -13.43 19.09 7.32
CA ASP A 16 -13.04 20.33 8.01
C ASP A 16 -12.75 21.46 7.03
N ALA A 17 -12.11 21.18 5.91
CA ALA A 17 -11.94 22.16 4.84
C ALA A 17 -13.27 22.66 4.26
N TYR A 18 -14.22 21.75 4.02
CA TYR A 18 -15.56 22.12 3.57
C TYR A 18 -16.31 22.97 4.60
N ARG A 19 -16.27 22.61 5.89
CA ARG A 19 -16.89 23.40 6.98
C ARG A 19 -16.26 24.81 7.07
N TRP A 20 -14.96 24.91 6.81
CA TRP A 20 -14.30 26.20 6.79
C TRP A 20 -14.76 27.04 5.58
N LEU A 21 -14.83 26.46 4.39
CA LEU A 21 -15.35 27.13 3.19
C LEU A 21 -16.79 27.60 3.33
N ASP A 22 -17.67 26.80 3.94
CA ASP A 22 -19.06 27.16 4.24
C ASP A 22 -19.16 28.44 5.08
N LYS A 23 -18.21 28.70 5.97
CA LYS A 23 -18.17 29.89 6.82
C LYS A 23 -17.69 31.16 6.08
N GLN A 24 -17.10 31.02 4.89
CA GLN A 24 -16.53 32.17 4.17
C GLN A 24 -17.53 32.98 3.38
N ASP A 25 -18.73 32.46 3.16
CA ASP A 25 -19.91 33.14 2.53
C ASP A 25 -19.66 33.91 1.21
N LYS A 26 -18.49 33.79 0.62
CA LYS A 26 -18.04 34.57 -0.53
C LYS A 26 -17.72 33.75 -1.78
N PHE A 27 -17.75 32.44 -1.67
CA PHE A 27 -17.30 31.56 -2.74
C PHE A 27 -18.21 30.34 -2.90
N ASP A 28 -18.92 30.29 -4.03
CA ASP A 28 -19.68 29.10 -4.40
C ASP A 28 -18.73 27.99 -4.87
N TYR A 29 -18.19 27.23 -3.91
CA TYR A 29 -17.29 26.11 -4.20
C TYR A 29 -18.06 24.82 -4.51
N LYS A 30 -19.30 24.67 -4.03
CA LYS A 30 -20.09 23.44 -4.16
C LYS A 30 -20.37 23.09 -5.62
N SER A 31 -20.56 24.09 -6.48
CA SER A 31 -20.75 23.90 -7.92
C SER A 31 -19.43 23.67 -8.69
N LYS A 32 -18.27 23.85 -8.06
CA LYS A 32 -16.96 23.85 -8.72
C LYS A 32 -16.01 22.73 -8.26
N ILE A 33 -16.38 21.97 -7.23
CA ILE A 33 -15.57 20.89 -6.68
C ILE A 33 -16.28 19.57 -6.89
N SER A 34 -15.64 18.67 -7.63
CA SER A 34 -16.01 17.26 -7.72
C SER A 34 -14.99 16.42 -6.97
N VAL A 35 -15.44 15.47 -6.19
CA VAL A 35 -14.60 14.60 -5.37
C VAL A 35 -14.69 13.17 -5.90
N ILE A 36 -13.55 12.54 -6.14
CA ILE A 36 -13.44 11.10 -6.34
C ILE A 36 -13.01 10.56 -4.98
N ASP A 37 -13.92 9.84 -4.33
CA ASP A 37 -13.73 9.36 -2.96
C ASP A 37 -12.73 8.22 -2.91
N GLN A 38 -12.96 7.17 -3.70
CA GLN A 38 -12.13 5.97 -3.77
C GLN A 38 -12.12 5.40 -5.19
N TRP A 39 -11.08 4.64 -5.53
CA TRP A 39 -10.94 4.02 -6.85
C TRP A 39 -10.07 2.75 -6.84
N TRP A 40 -9.87 2.18 -5.66
CA TRP A 40 -9.09 0.97 -5.43
C TRP A 40 -9.64 -0.28 -6.14
N ASP A 41 -10.93 -0.29 -6.42
CA ASP A 41 -11.64 -1.43 -7.04
C ASP A 41 -11.61 -1.40 -8.58
N ARG A 42 -10.98 -0.41 -9.19
CA ARG A 42 -10.83 -0.32 -10.65
C ARG A 42 -9.94 -1.43 -11.19
N ALA A 43 -10.34 -2.01 -12.32
CA ALA A 43 -9.59 -3.08 -12.96
C ALA A 43 -8.23 -2.61 -13.49
N ASP A 44 -8.17 -1.41 -14.07
CA ASP A 44 -6.93 -0.82 -14.57
C ASP A 44 -5.89 -0.58 -13.46
N TYR A 45 -6.33 -0.16 -12.27
CA TYR A 45 -5.48 -0.02 -11.10
C TYR A 45 -4.83 -1.36 -10.69
N SER A 46 -5.63 -2.43 -10.61
CA SER A 46 -5.13 -3.76 -10.26
C SER A 46 -4.19 -4.33 -11.33
N GLN A 47 -4.50 -4.09 -12.61
CA GLN A 47 -3.66 -4.50 -13.74
C GLN A 47 -2.33 -3.74 -13.77
N LEU A 48 -2.33 -2.45 -13.46
CA LEU A 48 -1.10 -1.65 -13.41
C LEU A 48 -0.17 -2.16 -12.31
N TRP A 49 -0.68 -2.38 -11.09
CA TRP A 49 0.11 -2.98 -10.03
C TRP A 49 0.65 -4.35 -10.41
N ALA A 50 -0.20 -5.23 -10.95
CA ALA A 50 0.24 -6.57 -11.36
C ALA A 50 1.37 -6.50 -12.40
N MET A 51 1.28 -5.59 -13.37
CA MET A 51 2.35 -5.36 -14.36
C MET A 51 3.66 -4.91 -13.72
N LEU A 52 3.62 -3.96 -12.77
CA LEU A 52 4.82 -3.46 -12.10
C LEU A 52 5.45 -4.54 -11.21
N ILE A 53 4.62 -5.28 -10.48
CA ILE A 53 5.04 -6.40 -9.63
C ILE A 53 5.71 -7.47 -10.50
N GLN A 54 5.09 -7.92 -11.59
CA GLN A 54 5.68 -8.91 -12.49
C GLN A 54 7.01 -8.47 -13.06
N ARG A 55 7.09 -7.21 -13.52
CA ARG A 55 8.35 -6.65 -14.04
C ARG A 55 9.47 -6.76 -13.00
N LYS A 56 9.21 -6.32 -11.78
CA LYS A 56 10.23 -6.34 -10.71
C LYS A 56 10.55 -7.76 -10.22
N PHE A 57 9.55 -8.62 -10.17
CA PHE A 57 9.70 -10.03 -9.81
C PHE A 57 10.61 -10.77 -10.80
N GLU A 58 10.41 -10.59 -12.11
CA GLU A 58 11.24 -11.20 -13.14
C GLU A 58 12.65 -10.59 -13.17
N GLU A 59 12.82 -9.29 -12.90
CA GLU A 59 14.14 -8.67 -12.73
C GLU A 59 14.91 -9.36 -11.60
N MET A 60 14.32 -9.53 -10.42
CA MET A 60 14.95 -10.19 -9.27
C MET A 60 15.33 -11.65 -9.58
N LYS A 61 14.45 -12.39 -10.25
CA LYS A 61 14.73 -13.78 -10.65
C LYS A 61 15.95 -13.85 -11.57
N LYS A 62 15.99 -12.99 -12.57
CA LYS A 62 17.07 -12.95 -13.54
C LYS A 62 18.41 -12.52 -12.92
N GLU A 63 18.37 -11.51 -12.06
CA GLU A 63 19.58 -10.94 -11.45
C GLU A 63 20.22 -11.89 -10.44
N HIS A 64 19.40 -12.61 -9.66
CA HIS A 64 19.85 -13.41 -8.53
C HIS A 64 19.69 -14.91 -8.72
N GLY A 65 19.21 -15.37 -9.89
CA GLY A 65 18.99 -16.79 -10.15
C GLY A 65 17.92 -17.44 -9.28
N LEU A 66 16.90 -16.66 -8.90
CA LEU A 66 15.81 -17.09 -8.02
C LEU A 66 14.72 -17.81 -8.81
N LYS A 67 14.00 -18.70 -8.11
CA LYS A 67 12.74 -19.29 -8.59
C LYS A 67 11.55 -18.55 -8.00
N ASP A 68 10.36 -18.80 -8.52
CA ASP A 68 9.12 -18.19 -8.03
C ASP A 68 8.93 -18.41 -6.53
N GLU A 69 9.15 -19.65 -6.05
CA GLU A 69 9.00 -20.02 -4.65
C GLU A 69 10.06 -19.41 -3.70
N ASP A 70 11.13 -18.84 -4.26
CA ASP A 70 12.19 -18.20 -3.48
C ASP A 70 11.84 -16.75 -3.08
N ILE A 71 10.77 -16.17 -3.65
CA ILE A 71 10.40 -14.77 -3.45
C ILE A 71 9.06 -14.66 -2.72
N ARG A 72 9.04 -13.95 -1.60
CA ARG A 72 7.82 -13.56 -0.90
C ARG A 72 7.41 -12.14 -1.28
N ILE A 73 6.15 -11.93 -1.63
CA ILE A 73 5.60 -10.60 -1.86
C ILE A 73 4.98 -10.08 -0.56
N ILE A 74 5.40 -8.89 -0.11
CA ILE A 74 4.80 -8.22 1.05
C ILE A 74 4.14 -6.93 0.57
N TYR A 75 2.81 -6.87 0.63
CA TYR A 75 2.02 -5.66 0.40
C TYR A 75 2.03 -4.83 1.67
N SER A 76 2.68 -3.67 1.63
CA SER A 76 2.78 -2.78 2.79
C SER A 76 1.88 -1.56 2.62
N ALA A 77 1.09 -1.25 3.66
CA ALA A 77 0.20 -0.10 3.71
C ALA A 77 0.36 0.63 5.04
N HIS A 78 0.12 1.95 5.03
CA HIS A 78 0.14 2.72 6.27
C HIS A 78 -0.87 2.18 7.28
N SER A 79 -0.44 1.96 8.52
CA SER A 79 -1.32 1.46 9.58
C SER A 79 -2.25 2.55 10.10
N LEU A 80 -3.41 2.14 10.58
CA LEU A 80 -4.35 3.00 11.31
C LEU A 80 -4.61 2.43 12.71
N PRO A 81 -5.06 3.26 13.66
CA PRO A 81 -5.62 2.76 14.89
C PRO A 81 -6.76 1.77 14.61
N GLU A 82 -6.71 0.60 15.21
CA GLU A 82 -7.69 -0.48 15.05
C GLU A 82 -9.14 0.00 15.31
N SER A 83 -9.29 0.91 16.29
CA SER A 83 -10.57 1.54 16.62
C SER A 83 -11.19 2.34 15.48
N TYR A 84 -10.42 2.84 14.52
CA TYR A 84 -10.97 3.53 13.35
C TYR A 84 -11.81 2.56 12.50
N CYS A 85 -11.28 1.38 12.25
CA CYS A 85 -11.97 0.36 11.47
C CYS A 85 -13.08 -0.34 12.27
N LEU A 86 -12.82 -0.75 13.51
CA LEU A 86 -13.75 -1.55 14.31
C LEU A 86 -14.89 -0.74 14.95
N GLU A 87 -14.63 0.49 15.39
CA GLU A 87 -15.59 1.28 16.16
C GLU A 87 -16.20 2.42 15.36
N LYS A 88 -15.42 3.04 14.44
CA LYS A 88 -15.88 4.20 13.67
C LYS A 88 -16.33 3.85 12.24
N GLY A 89 -16.23 2.57 11.85
CA GLY A 89 -16.67 2.10 10.54
C GLY A 89 -15.81 2.56 9.36
N ASP A 90 -14.54 2.90 9.60
CA ASP A 90 -13.57 3.20 8.53
C ASP A 90 -13.27 1.93 7.73
N LYS A 91 -13.46 1.97 6.43
CA LYS A 91 -13.31 0.81 5.54
C LYS A 91 -11.90 0.66 4.95
N TYR A 92 -10.97 1.50 5.35
CA TYR A 92 -9.63 1.52 4.78
C TYR A 92 -8.94 0.15 4.75
N ASN A 93 -9.02 -0.60 5.85
CA ASN A 93 -8.43 -1.95 5.92
C ASN A 93 -9.11 -2.94 4.94
N GLU A 94 -10.44 -2.85 4.76
CA GLU A 94 -11.18 -3.67 3.80
C GLU A 94 -10.80 -3.30 2.35
N GLU A 95 -10.64 -2.02 2.06
CA GLU A 95 -10.26 -1.50 0.75
C GLU A 95 -8.83 -1.90 0.37
N ILE A 96 -7.90 -1.82 1.32
CA ILE A 96 -6.52 -2.32 1.13
C ILE A 96 -6.53 -3.82 0.85
N GLN A 97 -7.23 -4.61 1.67
CA GLN A 97 -7.34 -6.05 1.45
C GLN A 97 -8.01 -6.38 0.11
N GLY A 98 -9.05 -5.61 -0.25
CA GLY A 98 -9.73 -5.74 -1.54
C GLY A 98 -8.80 -5.46 -2.72
N SER A 99 -7.94 -4.44 -2.62
CA SER A 99 -6.92 -4.12 -3.61
C SER A 99 -5.94 -5.28 -3.77
N VAL A 100 -5.39 -5.79 -2.66
CA VAL A 100 -4.47 -6.95 -2.67
C VAL A 100 -5.12 -8.16 -3.33
N ASN A 101 -6.35 -8.51 -2.95
CA ASN A 101 -7.05 -9.66 -3.50
C ASN A 101 -7.26 -9.55 -5.02
N ARG A 102 -7.53 -8.35 -5.53
CA ARG A 102 -7.70 -8.12 -6.98
C ARG A 102 -6.38 -8.24 -7.73
N ILE A 103 -5.30 -7.69 -7.16
CA ILE A 103 -3.95 -7.79 -7.74
C ILE A 103 -3.50 -9.26 -7.75
N GLU A 104 -3.64 -9.97 -6.64
CA GLU A 104 -3.31 -11.39 -6.53
C GLU A 104 -4.05 -12.24 -7.56
N LYS A 105 -5.34 -11.93 -7.80
CA LYS A 105 -6.11 -12.61 -8.85
C LYS A 105 -5.49 -12.41 -10.24
N VAL A 106 -5.11 -11.17 -10.58
CA VAL A 106 -4.46 -10.88 -11.87
C VAL A 106 -3.12 -11.61 -11.98
N LEU A 107 -2.30 -11.60 -10.92
CA LEU A 107 -1.01 -12.30 -10.91
C LEU A 107 -1.18 -13.81 -11.08
N GLN A 108 -2.17 -14.43 -10.43
CA GLN A 108 -2.49 -15.85 -10.58
C GLN A 108 -2.96 -16.19 -12.01
N GLU A 109 -3.76 -15.34 -12.64
CA GLU A 109 -4.21 -15.51 -14.03
C GLU A 109 -3.05 -15.50 -15.04
N THR A 110 -1.91 -14.86 -14.70
CA THR A 110 -0.68 -14.90 -15.50
C THR A 110 0.21 -16.11 -15.23
N GLY A 111 -0.19 -16.97 -14.29
CA GLY A 111 0.56 -18.17 -13.92
C GLY A 111 1.70 -17.93 -12.91
N MET A 112 1.84 -16.73 -12.38
CA MET A 112 2.86 -16.41 -11.38
C MET A 112 2.59 -17.14 -10.07
N ARG A 113 3.61 -17.81 -9.52
CA ARG A 113 3.54 -18.56 -8.26
C ARG A 113 4.39 -17.88 -7.21
N HIS A 114 3.78 -17.46 -6.11
CA HIS A 114 4.45 -16.79 -5.00
C HIS A 114 3.63 -16.91 -3.71
N GLU A 115 4.24 -16.56 -2.59
CA GLU A 115 3.52 -16.33 -1.33
C GLU A 115 3.35 -14.82 -1.13
N GLY A 116 2.12 -14.36 -0.99
CA GLY A 116 1.77 -12.96 -0.72
C GLY A 116 1.29 -12.74 0.71
N ALA A 117 1.64 -11.62 1.31
CA ALA A 117 1.16 -11.21 2.63
C ALA A 117 0.87 -9.71 2.68
N LEU A 118 -0.26 -9.32 3.31
CA LEU A 118 -0.54 -7.93 3.66
C LEU A 118 0.08 -7.61 5.02
N ALA A 119 0.73 -6.46 5.12
CA ALA A 119 1.35 -5.96 6.34
C ALA A 119 1.14 -4.43 6.50
N TRP A 120 1.29 -3.95 7.73
CA TRP A 120 1.01 -2.57 8.09
C TRP A 120 2.26 -1.87 8.61
N GLN A 121 2.57 -0.69 8.05
CA GLN A 121 3.74 0.14 8.37
C GLN A 121 3.37 1.43 9.12
N SER A 122 4.36 2.23 9.50
CA SER A 122 4.23 3.61 9.98
C SER A 122 3.35 3.76 11.23
N LYS A 123 3.60 2.95 12.25
CA LYS A 123 2.89 3.07 13.54
C LYS A 123 3.38 4.30 14.29
N VAL A 124 2.68 5.41 14.15
CA VAL A 124 3.04 6.69 14.80
C VAL A 124 1.98 7.09 15.80
N GLY A 125 2.33 7.14 17.10
CA GLY A 125 1.40 7.60 18.12
C GLY A 125 1.65 7.00 19.52
N PRO A 126 0.72 7.20 20.45
CA PRO A 126 0.87 6.74 21.84
C PRO A 126 1.04 5.21 21.92
N GLN A 127 1.92 4.73 22.78
CA GLN A 127 2.18 3.28 22.98
C GLN A 127 0.93 2.45 23.31
N ARG A 128 -0.13 3.05 23.84
CA ARG A 128 -1.39 2.37 24.18
C ARG A 128 -2.33 2.19 22.99
N THR A 129 -2.03 2.80 21.85
CA THR A 129 -2.86 2.67 20.65
C THR A 129 -2.67 1.28 20.05
N LYS A 130 -3.77 0.56 19.88
CA LYS A 130 -3.77 -0.68 19.08
C LYS A 130 -3.82 -0.31 17.60
N TRP A 131 -2.87 -0.82 16.86
CA TRP A 131 -2.72 -0.58 15.43
C TRP A 131 -3.11 -1.83 14.63
N LEU A 132 -3.46 -1.64 13.36
CA LEU A 132 -3.70 -2.76 12.45
C LEU A 132 -2.50 -3.71 12.42
N THR A 133 -2.78 -5.00 12.31
CA THR A 133 -1.78 -6.09 12.34
C THR A 133 -2.00 -7.05 11.17
N PRO A 134 -0.96 -7.83 10.77
CA PRO A 134 0.42 -7.86 11.29
C PRO A 134 1.23 -6.62 10.87
N SER A 135 2.29 -6.27 11.64
CA SER A 135 3.20 -5.20 11.24
C SER A 135 4.18 -5.66 10.19
N THR A 136 4.65 -4.75 9.33
CA THR A 136 5.62 -5.07 8.28
C THR A 136 6.91 -5.69 8.82
N PRO A 137 7.55 -5.18 9.90
CA PRO A 137 8.71 -5.85 10.48
C PRO A 137 8.43 -7.28 10.96
N HIS A 138 7.23 -7.54 11.50
CA HIS A 138 6.85 -8.88 11.93
C HIS A 138 6.77 -9.85 10.74
N VAL A 139 6.14 -9.45 9.63
CA VAL A 139 6.02 -10.28 8.44
C VAL A 139 7.37 -10.52 7.78
N ILE A 140 8.26 -9.53 7.79
CA ILE A 140 9.65 -9.69 7.34
C ILE A 140 10.35 -10.76 8.17
N ALA A 141 10.29 -10.67 9.51
CA ALA A 141 10.95 -11.61 10.42
C ALA A 141 10.46 -13.06 10.29
N GLU A 142 9.21 -13.27 9.86
CA GLU A 142 8.63 -14.60 9.63
C GLU A 142 8.90 -15.17 8.23
N THR A 143 9.57 -14.41 7.35
CA THR A 143 9.83 -14.82 5.97
C THR A 143 10.84 -15.98 5.94
N LYS A 144 10.50 -17.04 5.19
CA LYS A 144 11.34 -18.24 4.99
C LYS A 144 11.94 -18.30 3.59
N GLN A 145 11.47 -17.46 2.70
CA GLN A 145 11.97 -17.34 1.33
C GLN A 145 13.36 -16.69 1.31
N LYS A 146 14.06 -16.82 0.18
CA LYS A 146 15.39 -16.23 0.01
C LYS A 146 15.37 -14.74 -0.29
N ALA A 147 14.21 -14.23 -0.72
CA ALA A 147 14.04 -12.86 -1.15
C ALA A 147 12.67 -12.29 -0.76
N ILE A 148 12.62 -10.98 -0.56
CA ILE A 148 11.39 -10.21 -0.36
C ILE A 148 11.24 -9.20 -1.49
N LEU A 149 10.03 -9.17 -2.09
CA LEU A 149 9.58 -8.10 -2.95
C LEU A 149 8.50 -7.29 -2.22
N MET A 150 8.84 -6.05 -1.84
CA MET A 150 7.93 -5.14 -1.14
C MET A 150 7.07 -4.35 -2.12
N VAL A 151 5.76 -4.28 -1.87
CA VAL A 151 4.79 -3.52 -2.69
C VAL A 151 4.13 -2.45 -1.83
N PRO A 152 4.37 -1.15 -2.07
CA PRO A 152 3.78 -0.05 -1.30
C PRO A 152 2.34 0.24 -1.77
N ILE A 153 1.42 -0.69 -1.49
CA ILE A 153 0.08 -0.76 -2.10
C ILE A 153 -0.80 0.47 -1.87
N ALA A 154 -0.59 1.22 -0.79
CA ALA A 154 -1.39 2.38 -0.45
C ALA A 154 -0.91 3.68 -1.10
N PHE A 155 0.21 3.66 -1.81
CA PHE A 155 0.89 4.87 -2.30
C PHE A 155 0.94 4.91 -3.82
N THR A 156 0.65 6.08 -4.39
CA THR A 156 0.71 6.30 -5.85
C THR A 156 2.00 6.96 -6.29
N THR A 157 2.71 7.60 -5.36
CA THR A 157 4.01 8.27 -5.59
C THR A 157 4.98 7.93 -4.48
N ASP A 158 6.27 7.88 -4.81
CA ASP A 158 7.32 7.69 -3.82
C ASP A 158 7.47 8.92 -2.93
N HIS A 159 7.66 8.69 -1.64
CA HIS A 159 7.82 9.72 -0.60
C HIS A 159 8.59 9.13 0.60
N ILE A 160 8.64 9.85 1.72
CA ILE A 160 9.43 9.46 2.88
C ILE A 160 9.09 8.05 3.40
N GLU A 161 7.81 7.64 3.39
CA GLU A 161 7.40 6.32 3.87
C GLU A 161 7.76 5.17 2.90
N THR A 162 8.15 5.47 1.66
CA THR A 162 8.67 4.49 0.72
C THR A 162 10.20 4.55 0.62
N LEU A 163 10.77 5.75 0.56
CA LEU A 163 12.21 5.94 0.33
C LEU A 163 13.05 5.80 1.61
N ASP A 164 12.49 6.07 2.77
CA ASP A 164 13.16 5.91 4.06
C ASP A 164 12.68 4.65 4.79
N GLU A 165 11.39 4.57 5.14
CA GLU A 165 10.88 3.46 5.94
C GLU A 165 11.02 2.11 5.22
N ILE A 166 10.68 2.02 3.90
CA ILE A 166 10.82 0.75 3.16
C ILE A 166 12.25 0.54 2.69
N ASP A 167 12.87 1.52 2.00
CA ASP A 167 14.15 1.31 1.32
C ASP A 167 15.35 1.33 2.26
N ILE A 168 15.22 1.89 3.47
CA ILE A 168 16.29 1.95 4.47
C ILE A 168 15.96 1.09 5.68
N GLU A 169 14.87 1.41 6.41
CA GLU A 169 14.55 0.74 7.67
C GLU A 169 14.15 -0.73 7.45
N PHE A 170 13.16 -1.00 6.59
CA PHE A 170 12.70 -2.37 6.35
C PHE A 170 13.70 -3.20 5.58
N ARG A 171 14.48 -2.59 4.70
CA ARG A 171 15.64 -3.25 4.09
C ARG A 171 16.62 -3.72 5.17
N GLY A 172 16.94 -2.88 6.15
CA GLY A 172 17.80 -3.27 7.27
C GLY A 172 17.29 -4.50 8.02
N TYR A 173 15.97 -4.58 8.29
CA TYR A 173 15.39 -5.80 8.88
C TYR A 173 15.41 -7.00 7.94
N ALA A 174 15.19 -6.78 6.65
CA ALA A 174 15.20 -7.84 5.65
C ALA A 174 16.59 -8.44 5.44
N ASP A 175 17.64 -7.64 5.47
CA ASP A 175 19.05 -8.07 5.30
C ASP A 175 19.49 -9.05 6.42
N GLU A 176 18.81 -9.06 7.57
CA GLU A 176 19.02 -10.03 8.66
C GLU A 176 18.36 -11.39 8.39
N VAL A 177 17.38 -11.46 7.47
CA VAL A 177 16.50 -12.63 7.29
C VAL A 177 16.62 -13.24 5.90
N VAL A 178 16.75 -12.42 4.86
CA VAL A 178 16.77 -12.84 3.46
C VAL A 178 18.04 -12.39 2.74
N ASN A 179 18.34 -13.03 1.61
CA ASN A 179 19.53 -12.69 0.82
C ASN A 179 19.32 -11.48 -0.12
N HIS A 180 18.06 -11.23 -0.50
CA HIS A 180 17.73 -10.21 -1.48
C HIS A 180 16.44 -9.49 -1.08
N PHE A 181 16.46 -8.18 -1.23
CA PHE A 181 15.31 -7.31 -0.99
C PHE A 181 15.16 -6.32 -2.13
N ALA A 182 13.95 -6.17 -2.63
CA ALA A 182 13.60 -5.12 -3.58
C ALA A 182 12.23 -4.53 -3.25
N ARG A 183 12.00 -3.30 -3.69
CA ARG A 183 10.70 -2.64 -3.66
C ARG A 183 10.22 -2.40 -5.09
N VAL A 184 8.93 -2.57 -5.32
CA VAL A 184 8.25 -2.09 -6.53
C VAL A 184 8.09 -0.58 -6.39
N ASP A 185 8.51 0.18 -7.39
CA ASP A 185 8.30 1.63 -7.43
C ASP A 185 6.80 1.97 -7.42
N CYS A 186 6.42 3.06 -6.77
CA CYS A 186 5.09 3.61 -6.93
C CYS A 186 4.85 4.03 -8.38
N PHE A 187 3.62 4.40 -8.73
CA PHE A 187 3.29 4.75 -10.12
C PHE A 187 4.09 5.95 -10.63
N ASN A 188 4.33 6.95 -9.77
CA ASN A 188 5.11 8.14 -10.11
C ASN A 188 4.67 8.75 -11.45
N MET A 189 5.53 8.66 -12.47
CA MET A 189 5.31 9.12 -13.84
C MET A 189 5.04 7.97 -14.83
N GLU A 190 4.55 6.83 -14.35
CA GLU A 190 4.19 5.71 -15.24
C GLU A 190 3.10 6.14 -16.22
N GLU A 191 3.37 6.06 -17.53
CA GLU A 191 2.48 6.55 -18.58
C GLU A 191 1.08 5.95 -18.52
N LYS A 192 0.95 4.69 -18.10
CA LYS A 192 -0.34 4.01 -17.96
C LYS A 192 -1.17 4.50 -16.76
N PHE A 193 -0.56 5.27 -15.86
CA PHE A 193 -1.22 5.86 -14.71
C PHE A 193 -1.71 7.29 -15.01
N ILE A 194 -1.00 8.03 -15.86
CA ILE A 194 -1.33 9.40 -16.27
C ILE A 194 -2.39 9.39 -17.38
#